data_098d5e1db2012bf98e1a27bc3634c626
#
_entry.id   098d5e1db2012bf98e1a27bc3634c626
#
_cell.length_a   1.000
_cell.length_b   1.000
_cell.length_c   1.000
_cell.angle_alpha   90.00
_cell.angle_beta   90.00
_cell.angle_gamma   90.00
#
_symmetry.space_group_name_H-M   'P 1'
#
loop_
_entity.id
_entity.type
_entity.pdbx_description
1 polymer ?
#
loop_
_entity_poly.entity_id
_entity_poly.type
_entity_poly.pdbx_seq_one_letter_code
_entity_poly.pdbx_strand_id
1 'polypeptide(L)'
;MFKKLNPLLHSELRLAVMSVLVNCEEADFVYLRESTGATAGNLSVQIEKLSAAGYISVEKSFKGKKPHTKCKITTTGFKAFEEYIEALKTYFNR
;
A
#
# COMPACT_ATOMS: atom_id res chain seq x y z
N MET A 1 0.05 13.43 -23.88
CA MET A 1 1.40 13.02 -23.46
C MET A 1 1.30 12.15 -22.22
N PHE A 2 2.03 11.05 -22.18
CA PHE A 2 1.99 10.12 -21.06
C PHE A 2 2.83 10.63 -19.90
N LYS A 3 2.26 10.63 -18.70
CA LYS A 3 3.02 10.94 -17.48
C LYS A 3 3.72 9.70 -16.98
N LYS A 4 4.89 9.88 -16.39
CA LYS A 4 5.65 8.77 -15.81
C LYS A 4 4.90 8.17 -14.62
N LEU A 5 4.81 6.85 -14.59
CA LEU A 5 4.22 6.13 -13.47
C LEU A 5 5.26 5.91 -12.37
N ASN A 6 4.86 6.15 -11.13
CA ASN A 6 5.71 5.89 -9.97
C ASN A 6 6.06 4.39 -9.94
N PRO A 7 7.32 4.00 -10.10
CA PRO A 7 7.68 2.59 -10.19
C PRO A 7 7.41 1.80 -8.91
N LEU A 8 7.42 2.45 -7.76
CA LEU A 8 7.10 1.77 -6.50
C LEU A 8 5.62 1.40 -6.44
N LEU A 9 4.74 2.26 -6.94
CA LEU A 9 3.29 2.00 -6.97
C LEU A 9 2.85 1.22 -8.19
N HIS A 10 3.69 1.14 -9.22
CA HIS A 10 3.39 0.37 -10.43
C HIS A 10 3.70 -1.10 -10.20
N SER A 11 2.98 -1.68 -9.26
CA SER A 11 3.11 -3.06 -8.83
C SER A 11 1.73 -3.50 -8.33
N GLU A 12 1.23 -4.59 -8.85
CA GLU A 12 -0.10 -5.07 -8.53
C GLU A 12 -0.34 -5.16 -7.03
N LEU A 13 0.55 -5.82 -6.30
CA LEU A 13 0.36 -6.02 -4.86
C LEU A 13 0.53 -4.72 -4.06
N ARG A 14 1.57 -3.93 -4.35
CA ARG A 14 1.75 -2.66 -3.64
C ARG A 14 0.61 -1.70 -3.91
N LEU A 15 0.14 -1.65 -5.16
CA LEU A 15 -1.00 -0.82 -5.50
C LEU A 15 -2.27 -1.28 -4.78
N ALA A 16 -2.49 -2.60 -4.69
CA ALA A 16 -3.63 -3.14 -3.98
C ALA A 16 -3.59 -2.79 -2.48
N VAL A 17 -2.43 -2.90 -1.84
CA VAL A 17 -2.25 -2.50 -0.44
C VAL A 17 -2.58 -1.02 -0.25
N MET A 18 -2.04 -0.16 -1.10
CA MET A 18 -2.31 1.28 -1.02
C MET A 18 -3.79 1.58 -1.23
N SER A 19 -4.44 0.88 -2.17
CA SER A 19 -5.87 1.06 -2.44
C SER A 19 -6.73 0.72 -1.23
N VAL A 20 -6.39 -0.34 -0.51
CA VAL A 20 -7.08 -0.68 0.73
C VAL A 20 -6.89 0.43 1.76
N LEU A 21 -5.65 0.87 1.95
CA LEU A 21 -5.32 1.85 2.99
C LEU A 21 -5.86 3.26 2.71
N VAL A 22 -6.05 3.62 1.45
CA VAL A 22 -6.69 4.89 1.09
C VAL A 22 -8.15 4.90 1.55
N ASN A 23 -8.80 3.74 1.59
CA ASN A 23 -10.21 3.61 1.90
C ASN A 23 -10.52 3.26 3.35
N CYS A 24 -9.49 3.15 4.19
CA CYS A 24 -9.70 2.86 5.61
C CYS A 24 -8.67 3.59 6.47
N GLU A 25 -9.02 3.79 7.73
CA GLU A 25 -8.14 4.49 8.66
C GLU A 25 -6.89 3.68 8.97
N GLU A 26 -7.06 2.38 9.14
CA GLU A 26 -5.96 1.45 9.36
C GLU A 26 -6.39 0.04 8.92
N ALA A 27 -5.42 -0.81 8.62
CA ALA A 27 -5.68 -2.20 8.29
C ALA A 27 -4.57 -3.06 8.88
N ASP A 28 -4.95 -4.21 9.44
CA ASP A 28 -3.95 -5.13 9.95
C ASP A 28 -3.47 -6.08 8.86
N PHE A 29 -2.41 -6.82 9.17
CA PHE A 29 -1.77 -7.73 8.23
C PHE A 29 -2.73 -8.80 7.71
N VAL A 30 -3.56 -9.36 8.59
CA VAL A 30 -4.53 -10.41 8.22
C VAL A 30 -5.54 -9.86 7.21
N TYR A 31 -6.08 -8.67 7.49
CA TYR A 31 -7.03 -8.03 6.59
C TYR A 31 -6.41 -7.73 5.22
N LEU A 32 -5.18 -7.20 5.22
CA LEU A 32 -4.47 -6.92 3.97
C LEU A 32 -4.20 -8.19 3.18
N ARG A 33 -3.82 -9.26 3.86
CA ARG A 33 -3.57 -10.54 3.20
C ARG A 33 -4.84 -11.10 2.58
N GLU A 34 -5.94 -11.06 3.29
CA GLU A 34 -7.24 -11.55 2.79
C GLU A 34 -7.73 -10.71 1.62
N SER A 35 -7.61 -9.38 1.75
CA SER A 35 -8.08 -8.44 0.71
C SER A 35 -7.29 -8.54 -0.58
N THR A 36 -6.01 -8.86 -0.51
CA THR A 36 -5.12 -8.91 -1.68
C THR A 36 -4.91 -10.32 -2.23
N GLY A 37 -5.19 -11.35 -1.43
CA GLY A 37 -4.91 -12.74 -1.82
C GLY A 37 -3.44 -13.08 -1.81
N ALA A 38 -2.58 -12.23 -1.25
CA ALA A 38 -1.14 -12.44 -1.25
C ALA A 38 -0.70 -13.51 -0.25
N THR A 39 0.48 -14.09 -0.48
CA THR A 39 1.13 -14.92 0.54
C THR A 39 1.66 -14.01 1.65
N ALA A 40 1.79 -14.55 2.84
CA ALA A 40 2.32 -13.79 3.97
C ALA A 40 3.72 -13.24 3.68
N GLY A 41 4.57 -14.08 3.09
CA GLY A 41 5.95 -13.68 2.78
C GLY A 41 6.03 -12.55 1.77
N ASN A 42 5.28 -12.63 0.67
CA ASN A 42 5.28 -11.59 -0.33
C ASN A 42 4.67 -10.29 0.20
N LEU A 43 3.57 -10.39 0.94
CA LEU A 43 2.96 -9.21 1.55
C LEU A 43 3.91 -8.50 2.50
N SER A 44 4.63 -9.25 3.36
CA SER A 44 5.63 -8.67 4.28
C SER A 44 6.69 -7.88 3.53
N VAL A 45 7.19 -8.40 2.42
CA VAL A 45 8.20 -7.73 1.60
C VAL A 45 7.64 -6.42 1.03
N GLN A 46 6.42 -6.44 0.52
CA GLN A 46 5.83 -5.24 -0.09
C GLN A 46 5.50 -4.18 0.96
N ILE A 47 5.01 -4.58 2.12
CA ILE A 47 4.77 -3.66 3.24
C ILE A 47 6.08 -2.97 3.65
N GLU A 48 7.17 -3.73 3.73
CA GLU A 48 8.47 -3.18 4.08
C GLU A 48 8.95 -2.15 3.06
N LYS A 49 8.77 -2.43 1.77
CA LYS A 49 9.14 -1.48 0.71
C LYS A 49 8.33 -0.19 0.79
N LEU A 50 7.03 -0.30 1.03
CA LEU A 50 6.16 0.88 1.17
C LEU A 50 6.52 1.69 2.42
N SER A 51 6.83 1.01 3.51
CA SER A 51 7.24 1.65 4.76
C SER A 51 8.57 2.38 4.60
N ALA A 52 9.54 1.73 3.93
CA ALA A 52 10.85 2.34 3.68
C ALA A 52 10.75 3.60 2.82
N ALA A 53 9.79 3.67 1.92
CA ALA A 53 9.54 4.85 1.10
C ALA A 53 8.77 5.95 1.85
N GLY A 54 8.31 5.67 3.06
CA GLY A 54 7.52 6.63 3.83
C GLY A 54 6.06 6.71 3.42
N TYR A 55 5.57 5.77 2.62
CA TYR A 55 4.20 5.79 2.11
C TYR A 55 3.19 5.23 3.09
N ILE A 56 3.63 4.36 3.98
CA ILE A 56 2.80 3.82 5.04
C ILE A 56 3.57 3.84 6.35
N SER A 57 2.85 3.85 7.46
CA SER A 57 3.42 3.61 8.78
C SER A 57 2.99 2.22 9.24
N VAL A 58 3.89 1.54 9.93
CA VAL A 58 3.67 0.17 10.40
C VAL A 58 3.85 0.15 11.90
N GLU A 59 2.85 -0.34 12.60
CA GLU A 59 2.89 -0.52 14.04
C GLU A 59 2.83 -1.99 14.37
N LYS A 60 3.85 -2.49 15.05
CA LYS A 60 3.92 -3.88 15.49
C LYS A 60 3.64 -3.96 16.97
N SER A 61 2.76 -4.86 17.37
CA SER A 61 2.36 -5.07 18.75
C SER A 61 2.00 -6.54 18.94
N PHE A 62 1.44 -6.85 20.11
CA PHE A 62 0.95 -8.19 20.38
C PHE A 62 -0.52 -8.13 20.76
N LYS A 63 -1.29 -9.09 20.26
CA LYS A 63 -2.64 -9.39 20.74
C LYS A 63 -2.55 -10.69 21.52
N GLY A 64 -2.49 -10.58 22.84
CA GLY A 64 -2.17 -11.73 23.66
C GLY A 64 -0.74 -12.16 23.37
N LYS A 65 -0.54 -13.39 22.94
CA LYS A 65 0.78 -13.94 22.60
C LYS A 65 1.11 -13.87 21.11
N LYS A 66 0.18 -13.38 20.29
CA LYS A 66 0.35 -13.34 18.84
C LYS A 66 0.84 -11.97 18.36
N PRO A 67 1.82 -11.94 17.45
CA PRO A 67 2.22 -10.69 16.81
C PRO A 67 1.05 -10.09 16.06
N HIS A 68 0.94 -8.77 16.11
CA HIS A 68 -0.09 -8.02 15.39
C HIS A 68 0.55 -6.83 14.70
N THR A 69 0.34 -6.72 13.41
CA THR A 69 0.88 -5.63 12.59
C THR A 69 -0.26 -4.82 12.01
N LYS A 70 -0.24 -3.52 12.24
CA LYS A 70 -1.21 -2.57 11.67
C LYS A 70 -0.50 -1.61 10.74
N CYS A 71 -1.16 -1.25 9.66
CA CYS A 71 -0.65 -0.32 8.67
C CYS A 71 -1.61 0.84 8.49
N LYS A 72 -1.05 2.02 8.26
CA LYS A 72 -1.80 3.23 7.92
C LYS A 72 -1.11 3.91 6.75
N ILE A 73 -1.88 4.53 5.88
CA ILE A 73 -1.30 5.37 4.85
C ILE A 73 -0.82 6.68 5.47
N THR A 74 0.32 7.18 5.00
CA THR A 74 0.85 8.49 5.43
C THR A 74 0.36 9.57 4.48
N THR A 75 0.55 10.84 4.85
CA THR A 75 0.28 11.97 3.96
C THR A 75 1.10 11.86 2.68
N THR A 76 2.37 11.47 2.81
CA THR A 76 3.26 11.25 1.66
C THR A 76 2.72 10.15 0.75
N GLY A 77 2.28 9.04 1.35
CA GLY A 77 1.71 7.93 0.59
C GLY A 77 0.41 8.29 -0.10
N PHE A 78 -0.44 9.05 0.57
CA PHE A 78 -1.70 9.51 -0.03
C PHE A 78 -1.45 10.39 -1.26
N LYS A 79 -0.52 11.33 -1.15
CA LYS A 79 -0.14 12.18 -2.28
C LYS A 79 0.45 11.38 -3.43
N ALA A 80 1.33 10.44 -3.11
CA ALA A 80 1.94 9.58 -4.13
C ALA A 80 0.87 8.75 -4.85
N PHE A 81 -0.10 8.24 -4.10
CA PHE A 81 -1.20 7.47 -4.67
C PHE A 81 -2.06 8.34 -5.61
N GLU A 82 -2.42 9.55 -5.18
CA GLU A 82 -3.19 10.47 -6.02
C GLU A 82 -2.43 10.80 -7.31
N GLU A 83 -1.15 11.11 -7.21
CA GLU A 83 -0.31 11.40 -8.37
C GLU A 83 -0.21 10.21 -9.31
N TYR A 84 -0.12 9.00 -8.76
CA TYR A 84 -0.10 7.79 -9.56
C TYR A 84 -1.40 7.62 -10.36
N ILE A 85 -2.54 7.81 -9.71
CA ILE A 85 -3.84 7.70 -10.37
C ILE A 85 -3.97 8.75 -11.48
N GLU A 86 -3.56 9.99 -11.24
CA GLU A 86 -3.59 11.05 -12.24
C GLU A 86 -2.66 10.73 -13.43
N ALA A 87 -1.48 10.19 -13.13
CA ALA A 87 -0.54 9.78 -14.19
C ALA A 87 -1.12 8.60 -14.99
N LEU A 88 -1.75 7.66 -14.33
CA LEU A 88 -2.35 6.51 -14.99
C LEU A 88 -3.48 6.92 -15.94
N LYS A 89 -4.26 7.94 -15.58
CA LYS A 89 -5.33 8.45 -16.43
C LYS A 89 -4.81 8.92 -17.78
N THR A 90 -3.58 9.38 -17.87
CA THR A 90 -3.02 9.84 -19.15
C THR A 90 -2.89 8.72 -20.17
N TYR A 91 -3.00 7.47 -19.75
CA TYR A 91 -2.86 6.30 -20.62
C TYR A 91 -4.18 5.87 -21.26
N PHE A 92 -5.30 6.30 -20.71
CA PHE A 92 -6.60 5.95 -21.26
C PHE A 92 -7.56 7.13 -21.46
N ASN A 93 -7.25 8.30 -20.95
CA ASN A 93 -8.01 9.52 -21.18
C ASN A 93 -7.43 10.24 -22.40
N ARG A 94 -8.17 10.23 -23.49
CA ARG A 94 -7.74 10.85 -24.74
C ARG A 94 -8.55 12.07 -25.10
#